data_e636409737ab6b8b3bba7ad90b1d3f25
#
_entry.id   e636409737ab6b8b3bba7ad90b1d3f25
#
_cell.length_a   1.000
_cell.length_b   1.000
_cell.length_c   1.000
_cell.angle_alpha   90.00
_cell.angle_beta   90.00
_cell.angle_gamma   90.00
#
_symmetry.space_group_name_H-M   'P 1'
#
loop_
_entity.id
_entity.type
_entity.pdbx_description
1 polymer ?
#
loop_
_entity_poly.entity_id
_entity_poly.type
_entity_poly.pdbx_seq_one_letter_code
_entity_poly.pdbx_strand_id
1 'polypeptide(L)'
;MKVAIIPPTTRTGEWTLSRCLIRGLQQKDIDVKILQHFALNRPNVKVFLGSLLLRHLIEDDSISVLHNVDNLGPFLFPHKDLAIKKVLSVHDISPLMLPQPFERRVSDRVVRFDFTTLLPKIIKHTDLVIVPSYSTMGDLIATFGAKKENIVVTPYGVDTSFFYPRQDYTEILDKYRLRHKFLLYVGNDRARKNLKTLVRAYANVFREIPHDLVLVGPIKPNRLRAYINLTDLSPDLKKEVQERIIVLGYVAREDLPIIYSAATAFVFPSLYEGFGLPPLEAMACGTISVVSKNSSLIEVVGTCGILIGDPLDPEEISARILEAIKEDESPNDLVRRGLERAKEFTWEKTVQATIAAYYRVAET
;
A
#
# COMPACT_ATOMS: atom_id res chain seq x y z
N MET A 1 11.42 -20.58 19.32
CA MET A 1 11.70 -20.53 17.85
C MET A 1 12.53 -19.29 17.57
N LYS A 2 13.59 -19.43 16.80
CA LYS A 2 14.44 -18.30 16.39
C LYS A 2 14.18 -17.97 14.92
N VAL A 3 13.90 -16.69 14.65
CA VAL A 3 13.54 -16.20 13.32
C VAL A 3 14.57 -15.17 12.87
N ALA A 4 15.13 -15.36 11.69
CA ALA A 4 15.94 -14.34 11.04
C ALA A 4 15.04 -13.54 10.06
N ILE A 5 15.12 -12.21 10.12
CA ILE A 5 14.35 -11.30 9.25
C ILE A 5 15.28 -10.50 8.36
N ILE A 6 15.01 -10.52 7.07
CA ILE A 6 15.63 -9.63 6.08
C ILE A 6 14.63 -8.50 5.79
N PRO A 7 14.88 -7.29 6.30
CA PRO A 7 13.98 -6.15 6.09
C PRO A 7 14.13 -5.59 4.68
N PRO A 8 13.13 -4.83 4.18
CA PRO A 8 13.22 -4.13 2.91
C PRO A 8 14.30 -3.04 2.95
N THR A 9 14.89 -2.74 1.79
CA THR A 9 15.95 -1.73 1.67
C THR A 9 15.43 -0.31 1.52
N THR A 10 14.17 -0.15 1.14
CA THR A 10 13.54 1.16 0.91
C THR A 10 12.60 1.53 2.05
N ARG A 11 12.58 2.83 2.43
CA ARG A 11 11.64 3.35 3.43
C ARG A 11 10.26 3.58 2.79
N THR A 12 9.56 2.50 2.50
CA THR A 12 8.21 2.46 1.92
C THR A 12 7.21 1.88 2.93
N GLY A 13 5.98 1.60 2.50
CA GLY A 13 4.98 0.89 3.34
C GLY A 13 5.47 -0.46 3.88
N GLU A 14 6.32 -1.15 3.12
CA GLU A 14 6.96 -2.41 3.51
C GLU A 14 7.89 -2.24 4.73
N TRP A 15 8.53 -1.07 4.88
CA TRP A 15 9.31 -0.71 6.05
C TRP A 15 8.44 -0.60 7.32
N THR A 16 7.24 -0.03 7.20
CA THR A 16 6.28 0.05 8.31
C THR A 16 5.85 -1.35 8.74
N LEU A 17 5.50 -2.21 7.77
CA LEU A 17 5.19 -3.62 8.04
C LEU A 17 6.34 -4.31 8.77
N SER A 18 7.56 -4.22 8.25
CA SER A 18 8.74 -4.87 8.83
C SER A 18 8.96 -4.45 10.29
N ARG A 19 8.85 -3.15 10.59
CA ARG A 19 8.98 -2.64 11.97
C ARG A 19 7.88 -3.14 12.89
N CYS A 20 6.62 -3.12 12.44
CA CYS A 20 5.49 -3.61 13.21
C CYS A 20 5.63 -5.12 13.46
N LEU A 21 6.05 -5.88 12.44
CA LEU A 21 6.28 -7.31 12.55
C LEU A 21 7.40 -7.62 13.54
N ILE A 22 8.59 -7.01 13.39
CA ILE A 22 9.73 -7.25 14.30
C ILE A 22 9.34 -6.94 15.74
N ARG A 23 8.75 -5.75 15.98
CA ARG A 23 8.32 -5.35 17.33
C ARG A 23 7.28 -6.33 17.91
N GLY A 24 6.30 -6.74 17.11
CA GLY A 24 5.26 -7.66 17.54
C GLY A 24 5.80 -9.06 17.84
N LEU A 25 6.74 -9.57 17.04
CA LEU A 25 7.40 -10.85 17.29
C LEU A 25 8.17 -10.82 18.61
N GLN A 26 8.95 -9.76 18.86
CA GLN A 26 9.71 -9.58 20.11
C GLN A 26 8.79 -9.51 21.34
N GLN A 27 7.60 -8.87 21.20
CA GLN A 27 6.58 -8.83 22.27
C GLN A 27 5.94 -10.20 22.57
N LYS A 28 6.04 -11.16 21.67
CA LYS A 28 5.52 -12.53 21.80
C LYS A 28 6.65 -13.55 22.07
N ASP A 29 7.78 -13.10 22.61
CA ASP A 29 8.94 -13.93 22.99
C ASP A 29 9.52 -14.78 21.83
N ILE A 30 9.37 -14.31 20.60
CA ILE A 30 10.08 -14.86 19.45
C ILE A 30 11.49 -14.23 19.39
N ASP A 31 12.51 -15.06 19.39
CA ASP A 31 13.89 -14.59 19.20
C ASP A 31 14.09 -14.14 17.75
N VAL A 32 14.31 -12.83 17.55
CA VAL A 32 14.41 -12.22 16.22
C VAL A 32 15.82 -11.70 15.96
N LYS A 33 16.49 -12.31 14.96
CA LYS A 33 17.75 -11.81 14.39
C LYS A 33 17.48 -10.99 13.13
N ILE A 34 17.95 -9.74 13.08
CA ILE A 34 17.77 -8.86 11.89
C ILE A 34 19.02 -8.96 11.03
N LEU A 35 18.86 -9.37 9.78
CA LEU A 35 19.95 -9.48 8.81
C LEU A 35 20.01 -8.22 7.93
N GLN A 36 20.85 -7.25 8.32
CA GLN A 36 20.97 -5.95 7.63
C GLN A 36 21.91 -5.95 6.42
N HIS A 37 22.69 -7.02 6.18
CA HIS A 37 23.78 -7.06 5.21
C HIS A 37 23.35 -7.07 3.73
N PHE A 38 22.06 -7.05 3.45
CA PHE A 38 21.51 -7.04 2.10
C PHE A 38 21.20 -5.64 1.53
N ALA A 39 21.83 -4.58 2.06
CA ALA A 39 21.56 -3.19 1.67
C ALA A 39 22.20 -2.77 0.32
N LEU A 40 22.14 -3.60 -0.70
CA LEU A 40 22.56 -3.24 -2.05
C LEU A 40 21.42 -2.50 -2.77
N ASN A 41 21.70 -1.31 -3.33
CA ASN A 41 20.72 -0.47 -4.04
C ASN A 41 20.22 -1.02 -5.38
N ARG A 42 20.65 -2.23 -5.78
CA ARG A 42 20.23 -2.90 -7.03
C ARG A 42 19.57 -4.23 -6.69
N PRO A 43 18.23 -4.34 -6.83
CA PRO A 43 17.46 -5.52 -6.43
C PRO A 43 18.01 -6.84 -7.01
N ASN A 44 18.34 -6.86 -8.31
CA ASN A 44 18.82 -8.07 -9.00
C ASN A 44 20.16 -8.57 -8.47
N VAL A 45 21.10 -7.63 -8.23
CA VAL A 45 22.41 -7.94 -7.66
C VAL A 45 22.26 -8.43 -6.23
N LYS A 46 21.37 -7.80 -5.44
CA LYS A 46 21.02 -8.21 -4.09
C LYS A 46 20.48 -9.64 -4.06
N VAL A 47 19.51 -9.95 -4.93
CA VAL A 47 18.91 -11.29 -5.02
C VAL A 47 19.95 -12.33 -5.40
N PHE A 48 20.76 -12.06 -6.42
CA PHE A 48 21.77 -13.01 -6.90
C PHE A 48 22.88 -13.23 -5.89
N LEU A 49 23.57 -12.18 -5.44
CA LEU A 49 24.65 -12.30 -4.47
C LEU A 49 24.13 -12.79 -3.11
N GLY A 50 22.97 -12.32 -2.66
CA GLY A 50 22.35 -12.80 -1.45
C GLY A 50 22.03 -14.29 -1.51
N SER A 51 21.56 -14.80 -2.66
CA SER A 51 21.29 -16.22 -2.85
C SER A 51 22.57 -17.06 -2.88
N LEU A 52 23.68 -16.55 -3.42
CA LEU A 52 24.97 -17.24 -3.41
C LEU A 52 25.61 -17.27 -2.02
N LEU A 53 25.48 -16.17 -1.27
CA LEU A 53 26.15 -15.99 0.01
C LEU A 53 25.26 -16.35 1.20
N LEU A 54 24.03 -16.83 0.96
CA LEU A 54 23.03 -17.04 2.01
C LEU A 54 23.58 -17.90 3.17
N ARG A 55 24.30 -18.97 2.87
CA ARG A 55 24.93 -19.84 3.88
C ARG A 55 25.95 -19.12 4.75
N HIS A 56 26.79 -18.25 4.15
CA HIS A 56 27.82 -17.48 4.89
C HIS A 56 27.20 -16.34 5.71
N LEU A 57 26.00 -15.88 5.34
CA LEU A 57 25.29 -14.83 6.08
C LEU A 57 24.48 -15.38 7.25
N ILE A 58 24.20 -16.67 7.23
CA ILE A 58 23.53 -17.40 8.31
C ILE A 58 24.60 -18.19 9.08
N GLU A 59 25.27 -17.48 10.00
CA GLU A 59 26.32 -18.09 10.88
C GLU A 59 25.72 -18.85 12.08
N ASP A 60 24.39 -18.86 12.20
CA ASP A 60 23.69 -19.33 13.39
C ASP A 60 22.75 -20.48 13.05
N ASP A 61 23.19 -21.70 13.33
CA ASP A 61 22.49 -22.95 13.09
C ASP A 61 21.18 -23.09 13.91
N SER A 62 20.95 -22.22 14.90
CA SER A 62 19.74 -22.25 15.74
C SER A 62 18.55 -21.54 15.09
N ILE A 63 18.72 -20.89 13.92
CA ILE A 63 17.66 -20.24 13.20
C ILE A 63 16.74 -21.29 12.57
N SER A 64 15.46 -21.27 12.94
CA SER A 64 14.44 -22.18 12.40
C SER A 64 13.78 -21.62 11.13
N VAL A 65 13.58 -20.29 11.06
CA VAL A 65 12.88 -19.62 9.97
C VAL A 65 13.69 -18.42 9.49
N LEU A 66 13.83 -18.30 8.17
CA LEU A 66 14.38 -17.12 7.51
C LEU A 66 13.25 -16.44 6.72
N HIS A 67 12.83 -15.26 7.15
CA HIS A 67 11.77 -14.49 6.51
C HIS A 67 12.31 -13.25 5.78
N ASN A 68 12.15 -13.23 4.46
CA ASN A 68 12.41 -12.03 3.67
C ASN A 68 11.12 -11.19 3.53
N VAL A 69 11.12 -10.00 4.13
CA VAL A 69 9.98 -9.08 4.12
C VAL A 69 10.07 -8.11 2.94
N ASP A 70 10.26 -8.64 1.73
CA ASP A 70 10.30 -7.90 0.46
C ASP A 70 9.90 -8.85 -0.66
N ASN A 71 9.35 -8.33 -1.76
CA ASN A 71 8.89 -9.11 -2.91
C ASN A 71 10.00 -9.99 -3.52
N LEU A 72 11.25 -9.57 -3.46
CA LEU A 72 12.39 -10.26 -4.04
C LEU A 72 13.41 -10.63 -2.95
N GLY A 73 13.35 -11.88 -2.51
CA GLY A 73 14.25 -12.42 -1.50
C GLY A 73 15.46 -13.18 -2.06
N PRO A 74 16.46 -13.52 -1.21
CA PRO A 74 17.66 -14.23 -1.60
C PRO A 74 17.44 -15.75 -1.72
N PHE A 75 16.35 -16.17 -2.35
CA PHE A 75 15.96 -17.59 -2.49
C PHE A 75 15.98 -18.04 -3.98
N LEU A 76 16.87 -17.46 -4.79
CA LEU A 76 16.95 -17.78 -6.21
C LEU A 76 17.41 -19.22 -6.48
N PHE A 77 18.22 -19.77 -5.56
CA PHE A 77 18.77 -21.13 -5.65
C PHE A 77 18.23 -22.04 -4.56
N PRO A 78 18.16 -23.37 -4.80
CA PRO A 78 17.82 -24.33 -3.77
C PRO A 78 18.97 -24.47 -2.76
N HIS A 79 18.72 -24.17 -1.50
CA HIS A 79 19.67 -24.35 -0.40
C HIS A 79 19.25 -25.61 0.39
N LYS A 80 19.51 -26.79 -0.19
CA LYS A 80 19.14 -28.08 0.41
C LYS A 80 19.96 -28.44 1.66
N ASP A 81 21.11 -27.80 1.82
CA ASP A 81 22.05 -27.97 2.91
C ASP A 81 21.70 -27.08 4.14
N LEU A 82 20.71 -26.19 4.00
CA LEU A 82 20.21 -25.36 5.09
C LEU A 82 18.93 -25.98 5.67
N ALA A 83 18.99 -26.41 6.92
CA ALA A 83 17.83 -26.90 7.69
C ALA A 83 16.86 -25.75 8.11
N ILE A 84 16.89 -24.63 7.40
CA ILE A 84 16.11 -23.41 7.70
C ILE A 84 14.94 -23.31 6.75
N LYS A 85 13.75 -23.07 7.29
CA LYS A 85 12.56 -22.79 6.48
C LYS A 85 12.55 -21.37 5.92
N LYS A 86 12.34 -21.26 4.62
CA LYS A 86 12.36 -19.99 3.87
C LYS A 86 10.95 -19.45 3.71
N VAL A 87 10.72 -18.26 4.24
CA VAL A 87 9.47 -17.52 4.15
C VAL A 87 9.67 -16.24 3.34
N LEU A 88 8.78 -15.98 2.40
CA LEU A 88 8.80 -14.79 1.54
C LEU A 88 7.53 -14.00 1.72
N SER A 89 7.61 -12.69 2.01
CA SER A 89 6.47 -11.79 1.83
C SER A 89 6.39 -11.31 0.39
N VAL A 90 5.20 -11.43 -0.22
CA VAL A 90 4.90 -10.80 -1.50
C VAL A 90 3.77 -9.80 -1.29
N HIS A 91 4.11 -8.51 -1.38
CA HIS A 91 3.18 -7.41 -1.08
C HIS A 91 2.22 -7.14 -2.22
N ASP A 92 2.69 -7.19 -3.45
CA ASP A 92 1.92 -7.11 -4.71
C ASP A 92 2.76 -7.58 -5.89
N ILE A 93 2.10 -7.82 -7.02
CA ILE A 93 2.74 -8.03 -8.32
C ILE A 93 2.29 -6.98 -9.34
N SER A 94 2.05 -5.75 -8.88
CA SER A 94 1.57 -4.63 -9.70
C SER A 94 2.37 -4.38 -11.00
N PRO A 95 3.69 -4.62 -11.05
CA PRO A 95 4.44 -4.48 -12.30
C PRO A 95 3.98 -5.41 -13.43
N LEU A 96 3.26 -6.49 -13.09
CA LEU A 96 2.74 -7.46 -14.06
C LEU A 96 1.26 -7.26 -14.37
N MET A 97 0.50 -6.72 -13.41
CA MET A 97 -0.96 -6.62 -13.49
C MET A 97 -1.45 -5.44 -14.31
N LEU A 98 -0.61 -4.42 -14.50
CA LEU A 98 -0.99 -3.24 -15.28
C LEU A 98 -0.62 -3.39 -16.76
N PRO A 99 -1.53 -3.02 -17.70
CA PRO A 99 -1.23 -3.06 -19.13
C PRO A 99 -0.13 -2.05 -19.50
N GLN A 100 0.74 -2.41 -20.46
CA GLN A 100 1.67 -1.47 -21.10
C GLN A 100 0.86 -0.40 -21.87
N PRO A 101 1.15 0.90 -21.78
CA PRO A 101 2.40 1.57 -21.42
C PRO A 101 2.33 2.42 -20.13
N PHE A 102 1.73 1.92 -19.04
CA PHE A 102 1.63 2.69 -17.81
C PHE A 102 2.99 3.04 -17.20
N GLU A 103 4.04 2.32 -17.59
CA GLU A 103 5.40 2.53 -17.09
C GLU A 103 6.37 2.76 -18.28
N ARG A 104 6.78 4.00 -18.47
CA ARG A 104 7.65 4.40 -19.59
C ARG A 104 9.15 4.45 -19.26
N ARG A 105 9.55 4.18 -18.01
CA ARG A 105 10.96 4.29 -17.59
C ARG A 105 11.69 2.98 -17.81
N VAL A 106 12.99 3.07 -18.08
CA VAL A 106 13.88 1.90 -18.16
C VAL A 106 13.85 1.12 -16.84
N SER A 107 13.79 1.84 -15.70
CA SER A 107 13.63 1.23 -14.37
C SER A 107 12.39 0.33 -14.26
N ASP A 108 11.30 0.71 -14.88
CA ASP A 108 10.03 -0.03 -14.80
C ASP A 108 10.11 -1.33 -15.61
N ARG A 109 10.81 -1.30 -16.74
CA ARG A 109 11.11 -2.51 -17.54
C ARG A 109 12.00 -3.49 -16.78
N VAL A 110 12.99 -2.99 -16.03
CA VAL A 110 13.87 -3.81 -15.20
C VAL A 110 13.06 -4.45 -14.07
N VAL A 111 12.25 -3.68 -13.36
CA VAL A 111 11.39 -4.21 -12.30
C VAL A 111 10.44 -5.27 -12.86
N ARG A 112 9.80 -5.03 -14.01
CA ARG A 112 8.93 -6.01 -14.66
C ARG A 112 9.68 -7.28 -15.04
N PHE A 113 10.88 -7.15 -15.59
CA PHE A 113 11.74 -8.30 -15.91
C PHE A 113 12.07 -9.11 -14.65
N ASP A 114 12.39 -8.46 -13.53
CA ASP A 114 12.66 -9.13 -12.26
C ASP A 114 11.44 -9.89 -11.75
N PHE A 115 10.26 -9.27 -11.79
CA PHE A 115 9.02 -9.92 -11.39
C PHE A 115 8.64 -11.08 -12.32
N THR A 116 8.93 -10.98 -13.62
CA THR A 116 8.64 -12.05 -14.59
C THR A 116 9.60 -13.21 -14.48
N THR A 117 10.89 -12.96 -14.19
CA THR A 117 11.95 -13.98 -14.31
C THR A 117 12.48 -14.47 -12.97
N LEU A 118 12.61 -13.58 -11.97
CA LEU A 118 13.20 -13.94 -10.68
C LEU A 118 12.14 -14.39 -9.68
N LEU A 119 11.02 -13.65 -9.57
CA LEU A 119 10.00 -13.95 -8.58
C LEU A 119 9.45 -15.38 -8.67
N PRO A 120 9.08 -15.94 -9.84
CA PRO A 120 8.62 -17.34 -9.93
C PRO A 120 9.69 -18.33 -9.49
N LYS A 121 10.98 -18.08 -9.75
CA LYS A 121 12.07 -18.94 -9.28
C LYS A 121 12.25 -18.86 -7.77
N ILE A 122 12.14 -17.64 -7.21
CA ILE A 122 12.22 -17.40 -5.77
C ILE A 122 11.08 -18.14 -5.07
N ILE A 123 9.84 -17.99 -5.55
CA ILE A 123 8.65 -18.68 -5.01
C ILE A 123 8.85 -20.20 -5.03
N LYS A 124 9.40 -20.75 -6.13
CA LYS A 124 9.66 -22.19 -6.25
C LYS A 124 10.61 -22.73 -5.18
N HIS A 125 11.55 -21.92 -4.68
CA HIS A 125 12.53 -22.30 -3.68
C HIS A 125 12.20 -21.79 -2.27
N THR A 126 10.99 -21.26 -2.08
CA THR A 126 10.46 -20.79 -0.81
C THR A 126 9.52 -21.83 -0.24
N ASP A 127 9.60 -22.10 1.07
CA ASP A 127 8.75 -23.09 1.73
C ASP A 127 7.35 -22.53 2.01
N LEU A 128 7.24 -21.21 2.27
CA LEU A 128 5.98 -20.51 2.51
C LEU A 128 6.00 -19.08 1.99
N VAL A 129 4.93 -18.67 1.32
CA VAL A 129 4.71 -17.30 0.87
C VAL A 129 3.63 -16.63 1.73
N ILE A 130 3.91 -15.45 2.24
CA ILE A 130 2.96 -14.60 2.98
C ILE A 130 2.51 -13.46 2.07
N VAL A 131 1.20 -13.26 1.96
CA VAL A 131 0.60 -12.20 1.15
C VAL A 131 -0.40 -11.38 1.97
N PRO A 132 -0.62 -10.09 1.65
CA PRO A 132 -1.50 -9.24 2.44
C PRO A 132 -3.00 -9.39 2.13
N SER A 133 -3.36 -10.06 1.02
CA SER A 133 -4.75 -10.14 0.56
C SER A 133 -5.02 -11.42 -0.24
N TYR A 134 -6.27 -11.81 -0.30
CA TYR A 134 -6.72 -12.91 -1.19
C TYR A 134 -6.54 -12.54 -2.67
N SER A 135 -6.67 -11.25 -3.02
CA SER A 135 -6.36 -10.76 -4.36
C SER A 135 -4.91 -11.08 -4.75
N THR A 136 -3.93 -10.69 -3.91
CA THR A 136 -2.52 -11.02 -4.17
C THR A 136 -2.27 -12.52 -4.22
N MET A 137 -2.92 -13.32 -3.37
CA MET A 137 -2.86 -14.79 -3.45
C MET A 137 -3.38 -15.29 -4.79
N GLY A 138 -4.55 -14.83 -5.24
CA GLY A 138 -5.14 -15.19 -6.53
C GLY A 138 -4.23 -14.84 -7.69
N ASP A 139 -3.62 -13.65 -7.65
CA ASP A 139 -2.68 -13.18 -8.68
C ASP A 139 -1.41 -14.06 -8.76
N LEU A 140 -0.86 -14.49 -7.62
CA LEU A 140 0.29 -15.41 -7.59
C LEU A 140 -0.06 -16.78 -8.17
N ILE A 141 -1.24 -17.29 -7.86
CA ILE A 141 -1.73 -18.58 -8.39
C ILE A 141 -1.95 -18.46 -9.91
N ALA A 142 -2.65 -17.41 -10.34
CA ALA A 142 -2.99 -17.21 -11.75
C ALA A 142 -1.76 -16.92 -12.63
N THR A 143 -0.80 -16.13 -12.12
CA THR A 143 0.35 -15.66 -12.90
C THR A 143 1.50 -16.67 -12.90
N PHE A 144 1.76 -17.34 -11.77
CA PHE A 144 2.94 -18.19 -11.59
C PHE A 144 2.63 -19.65 -11.30
N GLY A 145 1.36 -20.03 -11.20
CA GLY A 145 0.97 -21.39 -10.80
C GLY A 145 1.41 -21.72 -9.37
N ALA A 146 1.52 -20.72 -8.50
CA ALA A 146 1.92 -20.92 -7.11
C ALA A 146 0.90 -21.81 -6.40
N LYS A 147 1.39 -22.75 -5.57
CA LYS A 147 0.52 -23.69 -4.87
C LYS A 147 -0.18 -22.99 -3.71
N LYS A 148 -1.52 -23.08 -3.67
CA LYS A 148 -2.36 -22.44 -2.65
C LYS A 148 -1.96 -22.88 -1.22
N GLU A 149 -1.62 -24.14 -1.05
CA GLU A 149 -1.18 -24.71 0.22
C GLU A 149 0.12 -24.10 0.76
N ASN A 150 0.94 -23.47 -0.11
CA ASN A 150 2.18 -22.79 0.27
C ASN A 150 1.99 -21.28 0.41
N ILE A 151 0.75 -20.78 0.38
CA ILE A 151 0.46 -19.35 0.56
C ILE A 151 -0.40 -19.15 1.80
N VAL A 152 -0.05 -18.13 2.60
CA VAL A 152 -0.84 -17.69 3.74
C VAL A 152 -1.17 -16.21 3.58
N VAL A 153 -2.45 -15.88 3.76
CA VAL A 153 -2.92 -14.50 3.74
C VAL A 153 -2.81 -13.92 5.15
N THR A 154 -2.02 -12.87 5.31
CA THR A 154 -1.88 -12.10 6.55
C THR A 154 -2.19 -10.63 6.27
N PRO A 155 -3.44 -10.18 6.42
CA PRO A 155 -3.80 -8.79 6.18
C PRO A 155 -2.99 -7.84 7.06
N TYR A 156 -2.64 -6.67 6.51
CA TYR A 156 -1.96 -5.64 7.30
C TYR A 156 -2.91 -4.98 8.28
N GLY A 157 -2.34 -4.39 9.32
CA GLY A 157 -3.09 -3.64 10.32
C GLY A 157 -2.94 -2.14 10.15
N VAL A 158 -3.83 -1.41 10.81
CA VAL A 158 -3.69 0.00 11.12
C VAL A 158 -3.50 0.17 12.63
N ASP A 159 -2.69 1.13 13.03
CA ASP A 159 -2.52 1.49 14.43
C ASP A 159 -3.64 2.47 14.83
N THR A 160 -4.72 1.94 15.38
CA THR A 160 -5.88 2.74 15.81
C THR A 160 -5.61 3.59 17.06
N SER A 161 -4.47 3.43 17.73
CA SER A 161 -4.03 4.35 18.78
C SER A 161 -3.34 5.59 18.19
N PHE A 162 -2.92 5.52 16.94
CA PHE A 162 -2.30 6.61 16.20
C PHE A 162 -3.26 7.20 15.16
N PHE A 163 -3.90 6.37 14.34
CA PHE A 163 -4.96 6.75 13.39
C PHE A 163 -6.32 6.61 14.07
N TYR A 164 -6.88 7.72 14.50
CA TYR A 164 -8.22 7.82 15.09
C TYR A 164 -8.80 9.21 14.81
N PRO A 165 -10.13 9.39 14.90
CA PRO A 165 -10.79 10.65 14.64
C PRO A 165 -10.26 11.76 15.55
N ARG A 166 -9.85 12.89 14.98
CA ARG A 166 -9.43 14.10 15.68
C ARG A 166 -10.58 15.12 15.63
N GLN A 167 -10.74 15.92 16.69
CA GLN A 167 -11.76 16.98 16.74
C GLN A 167 -11.16 18.35 16.55
N ASP A 168 -9.93 18.57 17.02
CA ASP A 168 -9.20 19.83 16.83
C ASP A 168 -8.11 19.63 15.77
N TYR A 169 -8.30 20.29 14.64
CA TYR A 169 -7.36 20.27 13.51
C TYR A 169 -6.94 21.67 13.06
N THR A 170 -7.34 22.73 13.82
CA THR A 170 -7.13 24.14 13.44
C THR A 170 -5.66 24.45 13.22
N GLU A 171 -4.78 24.08 14.16
CA GLU A 171 -3.34 24.32 14.07
C GLU A 171 -2.72 23.67 12.82
N ILE A 172 -3.15 22.46 12.50
CA ILE A 172 -2.62 21.69 11.35
C ILE A 172 -3.15 22.26 10.04
N LEU A 173 -4.42 22.66 9.98
CA LEU A 173 -4.98 23.33 8.81
C LEU A 173 -4.26 24.65 8.54
N ASP A 174 -3.98 25.44 9.56
CA ASP A 174 -3.20 26.70 9.45
C ASP A 174 -1.76 26.44 9.00
N LYS A 175 -1.08 25.46 9.60
CA LYS A 175 0.27 25.03 9.25
C LYS A 175 0.41 24.70 7.76
N TYR A 176 -0.57 23.98 7.21
CA TYR A 176 -0.59 23.56 5.80
C TYR A 176 -1.41 24.51 4.91
N ARG A 177 -1.93 25.64 5.45
CA ARG A 177 -2.73 26.64 4.74
C ARG A 177 -3.97 26.07 4.07
N LEU A 178 -4.60 25.09 4.69
CA LEU A 178 -5.85 24.47 4.23
C LEU A 178 -7.03 25.30 4.78
N ARG A 179 -7.60 26.17 3.96
CA ARG A 179 -8.61 27.17 4.38
C ARG A 179 -10.04 26.77 4.03
N HIS A 180 -10.21 25.82 3.14
CA HIS A 180 -11.51 25.34 2.68
C HIS A 180 -11.73 23.89 3.06
N LYS A 181 -12.97 23.41 2.98
CA LYS A 181 -13.25 21.97 2.94
C LYS A 181 -12.41 21.31 1.85
N PHE A 182 -12.02 20.07 1.98
CA PHE A 182 -11.19 19.43 0.98
C PHE A 182 -11.43 17.93 0.83
N LEU A 183 -11.17 17.46 -0.38
CA LEU A 183 -10.99 16.06 -0.73
C LEU A 183 -9.52 15.70 -0.58
N LEU A 184 -9.22 14.54 -0.04
CA LEU A 184 -7.85 14.12 0.25
C LEU A 184 -7.42 12.96 -0.64
N TYR A 185 -6.21 13.05 -1.18
CA TYR A 185 -5.48 11.95 -1.77
C TYR A 185 -4.14 11.77 -1.04
N VAL A 186 -3.79 10.53 -0.67
CA VAL A 186 -2.48 10.21 -0.08
C VAL A 186 -1.79 9.15 -0.93
N GLY A 187 -0.66 9.50 -1.52
CA GLY A 187 0.07 8.59 -2.39
C GLY A 187 1.14 9.28 -3.25
N ASN A 188 1.75 8.51 -4.15
CA ASN A 188 2.68 9.04 -5.12
C ASN A 188 2.03 9.22 -6.50
N ASP A 189 2.78 9.81 -7.45
CA ASP A 189 2.34 10.06 -8.84
C ASP A 189 2.61 8.88 -9.79
N ARG A 190 2.76 7.65 -9.29
CA ARG A 190 2.90 6.47 -10.17
C ARG A 190 1.58 6.21 -10.92
N ALA A 191 1.69 5.73 -12.15
CA ALA A 191 0.54 5.51 -13.02
C ALA A 191 -0.54 4.61 -12.38
N ARG A 192 -0.15 3.59 -11.61
CA ARG A 192 -1.09 2.69 -10.90
C ARG A 192 -1.98 3.40 -9.90
N LYS A 193 -1.51 4.52 -9.30
CA LYS A 193 -2.28 5.32 -8.34
C LYS A 193 -3.33 6.22 -9.00
N ASN A 194 -3.30 6.32 -10.33
CA ASN A 194 -4.31 6.93 -11.18
C ASN A 194 -4.66 8.40 -10.85
N LEU A 195 -3.66 9.14 -10.36
CA LEU A 195 -3.85 10.56 -10.05
C LEU A 195 -4.30 11.37 -11.28
N LYS A 196 -3.93 10.93 -12.49
CA LYS A 196 -4.37 11.58 -13.74
C LYS A 196 -5.89 11.61 -13.86
N THR A 197 -6.56 10.47 -13.65
CA THR A 197 -8.02 10.40 -13.76
C THR A 197 -8.71 11.13 -12.61
N LEU A 198 -8.12 11.10 -11.40
CA LEU A 198 -8.63 11.89 -10.27
C LEU A 198 -8.61 13.39 -10.55
N VAL A 199 -7.53 13.92 -11.13
CA VAL A 199 -7.43 15.34 -11.50
C VAL A 199 -8.49 15.71 -12.55
N ARG A 200 -8.74 14.85 -13.53
CA ARG A 200 -9.82 15.05 -14.53
C ARG A 200 -11.19 15.02 -13.88
N ALA A 201 -11.45 14.06 -13.02
CA ALA A 201 -12.69 13.96 -12.27
C ALA A 201 -12.95 15.19 -11.39
N TYR A 202 -11.94 15.64 -10.68
CA TYR A 202 -12.05 16.87 -9.88
C TYR A 202 -12.32 18.09 -10.78
N ALA A 203 -11.68 18.18 -11.93
CA ALA A 203 -11.90 19.25 -12.90
C ALA A 203 -13.33 19.29 -13.49
N ASN A 204 -14.05 18.16 -13.46
CA ASN A 204 -15.45 18.13 -13.89
C ASN A 204 -16.39 18.80 -12.86
N VAL A 205 -16.07 18.73 -11.56
CA VAL A 205 -16.99 19.13 -10.48
C VAL A 205 -16.49 20.29 -9.60
N PHE A 206 -15.25 20.79 -9.79
CA PHE A 206 -14.62 21.75 -8.89
C PHE A 206 -15.41 23.07 -8.69
N ARG A 207 -16.24 23.46 -9.66
CA ARG A 207 -17.13 24.64 -9.57
C ARG A 207 -18.45 24.36 -8.85
N GLU A 208 -18.85 23.09 -8.79
CA GLU A 208 -20.09 22.67 -8.14
C GLU A 208 -19.91 22.46 -6.63
N ILE A 209 -18.66 22.32 -6.20
CA ILE A 209 -18.31 22.01 -4.81
C ILE A 209 -17.36 23.05 -4.20
N PRO A 210 -17.51 23.40 -2.92
CA PRO A 210 -16.58 24.35 -2.24
C PRO A 210 -15.26 23.69 -1.81
N HIS A 211 -14.98 22.46 -2.23
CA HIS A 211 -13.86 21.64 -1.75
C HIS A 211 -12.62 21.81 -2.62
N ASP A 212 -11.46 21.99 -2.01
CA ASP A 212 -10.17 21.88 -2.67
C ASP A 212 -9.76 20.41 -2.81
N LEU A 213 -8.83 20.09 -3.73
CA LEU A 213 -8.21 18.77 -3.81
C LEU A 213 -6.82 18.82 -3.18
N VAL A 214 -6.65 18.18 -2.02
CA VAL A 214 -5.39 18.12 -1.29
C VAL A 214 -4.66 16.83 -1.62
N LEU A 215 -3.41 16.96 -2.04
CA LEU A 215 -2.54 15.86 -2.47
C LEU A 215 -1.35 15.73 -1.52
N VAL A 216 -1.27 14.62 -0.80
CA VAL A 216 -0.16 14.29 0.11
C VAL A 216 0.73 13.23 -0.53
N GLY A 217 2.05 13.49 -0.54
CA GLY A 217 3.06 12.58 -1.05
C GLY A 217 3.93 13.15 -2.17
N PRO A 218 4.87 12.38 -2.71
CA PRO A 218 5.87 12.85 -3.69
C PRO A 218 5.26 13.02 -5.09
N ILE A 219 4.46 14.06 -5.27
CA ILE A 219 3.80 14.40 -6.52
C ILE A 219 4.62 15.47 -7.25
N LYS A 220 4.99 15.20 -8.49
CA LYS A 220 5.82 16.11 -9.29
C LYS A 220 4.97 17.24 -9.90
N PRO A 221 5.33 18.53 -9.70
CA PRO A 221 4.54 19.65 -10.23
C PRO A 221 4.35 19.61 -11.76
N ASN A 222 5.36 19.20 -12.51
CA ASN A 222 5.27 19.08 -13.96
C ASN A 222 4.28 17.98 -14.41
N ARG A 223 4.12 16.89 -13.65
CA ARG A 223 3.12 15.87 -13.93
C ARG A 223 1.71 16.36 -13.61
N LEU A 224 1.53 17.02 -12.47
CA LEU A 224 0.24 17.61 -12.12
C LEU A 224 -0.22 18.60 -13.21
N ARG A 225 0.67 19.49 -13.64
CA ARG A 225 0.38 20.43 -14.75
C ARG A 225 0.02 19.70 -16.03
N ALA A 226 0.74 18.60 -16.37
CA ALA A 226 0.40 17.78 -17.52
C ALA A 226 -0.99 17.13 -17.40
N TYR A 227 -1.41 16.69 -16.21
CA TYR A 227 -2.74 16.11 -16.00
C TYR A 227 -3.84 17.15 -16.14
N ILE A 228 -3.66 18.36 -15.61
CA ILE A 228 -4.59 19.49 -15.79
C ILE A 228 -4.71 19.87 -17.27
N ASN A 229 -3.60 19.88 -18.02
CA ASN A 229 -3.61 20.16 -19.44
C ASN A 229 -4.39 19.14 -20.29
N LEU A 230 -4.57 17.92 -19.79
CA LEU A 230 -5.37 16.87 -20.43
C LEU A 230 -6.88 16.98 -20.14
N THR A 231 -7.33 17.98 -19.38
CA THR A 231 -8.75 18.28 -19.22
C THR A 231 -9.25 19.11 -20.43
N ASP A 232 -10.53 18.99 -20.74
CA ASP A 232 -11.16 19.71 -21.86
C ASP A 232 -11.57 21.14 -21.49
N LEU A 233 -11.01 21.69 -20.42
CA LEU A 233 -11.26 23.03 -19.90
C LEU A 233 -10.54 24.12 -20.72
N SER A 234 -11.12 25.32 -20.73
CA SER A 234 -10.45 26.53 -21.25
C SER A 234 -9.17 26.85 -20.43
N PRO A 235 -8.23 27.65 -20.97
CA PRO A 235 -7.02 28.04 -20.24
C PRO A 235 -7.31 28.69 -18.89
N ASP A 236 -8.33 29.54 -18.78
CA ASP A 236 -8.72 30.21 -17.54
C ASP A 236 -9.22 29.21 -16.49
N LEU A 237 -10.07 28.25 -16.89
CA LEU A 237 -10.57 27.21 -16.02
C LEU A 237 -9.46 26.26 -15.56
N LYS A 238 -8.47 25.95 -16.41
CA LYS A 238 -7.28 25.19 -16.02
C LYS A 238 -6.49 25.89 -14.93
N LYS A 239 -6.40 27.22 -15.01
CA LYS A 239 -5.74 28.02 -13.95
C LYS A 239 -6.52 27.95 -12.64
N GLU A 240 -7.85 28.11 -12.68
CA GLU A 240 -8.72 27.98 -11.49
C GLU A 240 -8.58 26.58 -10.85
N VAL A 241 -8.62 25.51 -11.62
CA VAL A 241 -8.41 24.13 -11.14
C VAL A 241 -7.03 23.99 -10.49
N GLN A 242 -5.99 24.58 -11.10
CA GLN A 242 -4.64 24.51 -10.56
C GLN A 242 -4.52 25.23 -9.21
N GLU A 243 -5.23 26.34 -9.01
CA GLU A 243 -5.24 27.10 -7.75
C GLU A 243 -5.97 26.36 -6.63
N ARG A 244 -6.92 25.46 -6.98
CA ARG A 244 -7.69 24.65 -6.04
C ARG A 244 -7.12 23.23 -5.81
N ILE A 245 -6.02 22.89 -6.47
CA ILE A 245 -5.28 21.63 -6.19
C ILE A 245 -4.04 21.97 -5.35
N ILE A 246 -4.05 21.56 -4.09
CA ILE A 246 -3.01 21.86 -3.12
C ILE A 246 -2.09 20.64 -2.96
N VAL A 247 -0.81 20.78 -3.33
CA VAL A 247 0.18 19.71 -3.16
C VAL A 247 1.00 19.98 -1.90
N LEU A 248 0.81 19.18 -0.86
CA LEU A 248 1.55 19.31 0.40
C LEU A 248 2.93 18.65 0.37
N GLY A 249 3.16 17.73 -0.59
CA GLY A 249 4.36 16.92 -0.56
C GLY A 249 4.34 15.92 0.60
N TYR A 250 5.51 15.68 1.22
CA TYR A 250 5.58 14.89 2.43
C TYR A 250 5.11 15.72 3.63
N VAL A 251 4.17 15.19 4.37
CA VAL A 251 3.72 15.75 5.66
C VAL A 251 4.37 15.00 6.82
N ALA A 252 4.49 15.62 7.98
CA ALA A 252 4.93 14.93 9.19
C ALA A 252 3.97 13.79 9.50
N ARG A 253 4.50 12.66 9.96
CA ARG A 253 3.67 11.47 10.24
C ARG A 253 2.59 11.78 11.26
N GLU A 254 2.92 12.58 12.26
CA GLU A 254 2.06 12.99 13.37
C GLU A 254 0.87 13.84 12.89
N ASP A 255 1.03 14.57 11.79
CA ASP A 255 0.00 15.45 11.23
C ASP A 255 -0.98 14.67 10.33
N LEU A 256 -0.55 13.51 9.80
CA LEU A 256 -1.34 12.76 8.82
C LEU A 256 -2.72 12.31 9.34
N PRO A 257 -2.87 11.79 10.58
CA PRO A 257 -4.18 11.45 11.13
C PRO A 257 -5.13 12.66 11.24
N ILE A 258 -4.57 13.85 11.50
CA ILE A 258 -5.33 15.10 11.63
C ILE A 258 -5.82 15.53 10.23
N ILE A 259 -4.96 15.44 9.22
CA ILE A 259 -5.32 15.75 7.83
C ILE A 259 -6.38 14.77 7.30
N TYR A 260 -6.27 13.47 7.62
CA TYR A 260 -7.33 12.52 7.31
C TYR A 260 -8.65 12.95 7.97
N SER A 261 -8.64 13.20 9.28
CA SER A 261 -9.87 13.52 10.04
C SER A 261 -10.56 14.81 9.58
N ALA A 262 -9.78 15.79 9.07
CA ALA A 262 -10.29 17.06 8.56
C ALA A 262 -10.83 16.99 7.13
N ALA A 263 -10.53 15.91 6.39
CA ALA A 263 -10.97 15.74 5.02
C ALA A 263 -12.44 15.31 4.95
N THR A 264 -13.22 15.91 4.06
CA THR A 264 -14.59 15.48 3.76
C THR A 264 -14.63 14.06 3.21
N ALA A 265 -13.73 13.74 2.30
CA ALA A 265 -13.58 12.39 1.76
C ALA A 265 -12.13 12.12 1.34
N PHE A 266 -11.73 10.87 1.48
CA PHE A 266 -10.48 10.35 0.94
C PHE A 266 -10.75 9.66 -0.39
N VAL A 267 -10.13 10.12 -1.48
CA VAL A 267 -10.39 9.63 -2.85
C VAL A 267 -9.17 8.91 -3.39
N PHE A 268 -9.31 7.61 -3.67
CA PHE A 268 -8.20 6.74 -4.04
C PHE A 268 -8.55 5.82 -5.22
N PRO A 269 -8.59 6.33 -6.46
CA PRO A 269 -8.98 5.58 -7.65
C PRO A 269 -7.82 4.75 -8.20
N SER A 270 -7.10 4.02 -7.32
CA SER A 270 -5.95 3.23 -7.71
C SER A 270 -6.36 2.07 -8.62
N LEU A 271 -5.55 1.82 -9.65
CA LEU A 271 -5.82 0.75 -10.63
C LEU A 271 -5.47 -0.64 -10.07
N TYR A 272 -4.57 -0.70 -9.10
CA TYR A 272 -4.16 -1.94 -8.45
C TYR A 272 -3.44 -1.68 -7.12
N GLU A 273 -3.79 -2.44 -6.09
CA GLU A 273 -3.13 -2.44 -4.78
C GLU A 273 -2.96 -3.87 -4.26
N GLY A 274 -1.86 -4.11 -3.53
CA GLY A 274 -1.67 -5.38 -2.84
C GLY A 274 -2.46 -5.46 -1.53
N PHE A 275 -2.75 -4.28 -0.90
CA PHE A 275 -3.60 -4.20 0.29
C PHE A 275 -4.47 -2.93 0.30
N GLY A 276 -3.92 -1.77 0.61
CA GLY A 276 -4.68 -0.53 0.71
C GLY A 276 -4.60 0.09 2.11
N LEU A 277 -3.39 0.32 2.62
CA LEU A 277 -3.19 1.00 3.91
C LEU A 277 -3.80 2.41 3.94
N PRO A 278 -3.65 3.29 2.91
CA PRO A 278 -4.21 4.63 2.96
C PRO A 278 -5.74 4.68 3.13
N PRO A 279 -6.56 3.89 2.41
CA PRO A 279 -8.00 3.85 2.69
C PRO A 279 -8.32 3.32 4.09
N LEU A 280 -7.55 2.36 4.61
CA LEU A 280 -7.73 1.84 5.96
C LEU A 280 -7.40 2.90 7.02
N GLU A 281 -6.33 3.68 6.81
CA GLU A 281 -5.94 4.83 7.66
C GLU A 281 -7.03 5.90 7.64
N ALA A 282 -7.59 6.22 6.46
CA ALA A 282 -8.70 7.17 6.30
C ALA A 282 -9.94 6.71 7.09
N MET A 283 -10.37 5.45 6.94
CA MET A 283 -11.48 4.89 7.70
C MET A 283 -11.22 4.91 9.22
N ALA A 284 -9.99 4.60 9.66
CA ALA A 284 -9.60 4.67 11.07
C ALA A 284 -9.67 6.10 11.64
N CYS A 285 -9.48 7.12 10.80
CA CYS A 285 -9.62 8.53 11.15
C CYS A 285 -11.05 9.07 11.01
N GLY A 286 -12.03 8.25 10.65
CA GLY A 286 -13.43 8.64 10.47
C GLY A 286 -13.71 9.34 9.15
N THR A 287 -12.86 9.16 8.14
CA THR A 287 -13.00 9.79 6.82
C THR A 287 -13.67 8.83 5.84
N ILE A 288 -14.66 9.30 5.08
CA ILE A 288 -15.30 8.53 4.02
C ILE A 288 -14.26 8.16 2.97
N SER A 289 -14.15 6.87 2.66
CA SER A 289 -13.21 6.37 1.66
C SER A 289 -13.92 6.08 0.33
N VAL A 290 -13.51 6.79 -0.72
CA VAL A 290 -13.94 6.58 -2.11
C VAL A 290 -12.82 5.85 -2.86
N VAL A 291 -13.00 4.57 -3.18
CA VAL A 291 -11.93 3.72 -3.70
C VAL A 291 -12.36 2.91 -4.90
N SER A 292 -11.42 2.49 -5.73
CA SER A 292 -11.69 1.60 -6.86
C SER A 292 -12.21 0.24 -6.42
N LYS A 293 -13.20 -0.29 -7.14
CA LYS A 293 -13.76 -1.63 -6.94
C LYS A 293 -12.86 -2.68 -7.59
N ASN A 294 -11.59 -2.76 -7.17
CA ASN A 294 -10.63 -3.71 -7.75
C ASN A 294 -9.62 -4.21 -6.71
N SER A 295 -8.89 -5.24 -7.09
CA SER A 295 -7.79 -5.82 -6.30
C SER A 295 -8.15 -5.98 -4.80
N SER A 296 -7.22 -5.74 -3.92
CA SER A 296 -7.41 -5.82 -2.46
C SER A 296 -8.27 -4.70 -1.86
N LEU A 297 -8.54 -3.62 -2.59
CA LEU A 297 -9.33 -2.50 -2.07
C LEU A 297 -10.75 -2.92 -1.66
N ILE A 298 -11.35 -3.87 -2.39
CA ILE A 298 -12.65 -4.46 -2.04
C ILE A 298 -12.56 -5.23 -0.72
N GLU A 299 -11.45 -5.95 -0.50
CA GLU A 299 -11.25 -6.73 0.73
C GLU A 299 -11.07 -5.83 1.95
N VAL A 300 -10.43 -4.67 1.78
CA VAL A 300 -10.15 -3.72 2.86
C VAL A 300 -11.38 -2.89 3.19
N VAL A 301 -11.98 -2.25 2.18
CA VAL A 301 -13.07 -1.29 2.38
C VAL A 301 -14.43 -1.99 2.48
N GLY A 302 -14.65 -3.05 1.71
CA GLY A 302 -15.92 -3.78 1.69
C GLY A 302 -17.09 -2.87 1.32
N THR A 303 -18.15 -2.90 2.14
CA THR A 303 -19.33 -2.02 2.04
C THR A 303 -19.22 -0.77 2.92
N CYS A 304 -18.06 -0.52 3.52
CA CYS A 304 -17.83 0.58 4.46
C CYS A 304 -17.23 1.83 3.80
N GLY A 305 -17.28 1.90 2.48
CA GLY A 305 -16.87 3.04 1.67
C GLY A 305 -17.64 3.07 0.36
N ILE A 306 -17.36 4.07 -0.46
CA ILE A 306 -17.96 4.27 -1.77
C ILE A 306 -17.05 3.65 -2.82
N LEU A 307 -17.59 2.77 -3.67
CA LEU A 307 -16.83 2.03 -4.66
C LEU A 307 -16.96 2.66 -6.06
N ILE A 308 -15.82 2.87 -6.71
CA ILE A 308 -15.70 3.30 -8.12
C ILE A 308 -15.63 2.03 -8.98
N GLY A 309 -16.60 1.83 -9.86
CA GLY A 309 -16.69 0.66 -10.76
C GLY A 309 -15.62 0.69 -11.85
N ASP A 310 -15.51 1.81 -12.57
CA ASP A 310 -14.45 2.06 -13.55
C ASP A 310 -13.54 3.21 -13.10
N PRO A 311 -12.37 2.91 -12.53
CA PRO A 311 -11.43 3.96 -12.11
C PRO A 311 -10.77 4.72 -13.28
N LEU A 312 -10.98 4.33 -14.53
CA LEU A 312 -10.50 5.05 -15.70
C LEU A 312 -11.52 6.06 -16.22
N ASP A 313 -12.77 5.99 -15.77
CA ASP A 313 -13.82 6.95 -16.08
C ASP A 313 -13.81 8.14 -15.09
N PRO A 314 -13.43 9.36 -15.53
CA PRO A 314 -13.47 10.53 -14.67
C PRO A 314 -14.88 10.96 -14.29
N GLU A 315 -15.91 10.64 -15.08
CA GLU A 315 -17.30 10.99 -14.79
C GLU A 315 -17.83 10.13 -13.64
N GLU A 316 -17.54 8.84 -13.65
CA GLU A 316 -17.88 7.98 -12.52
C GLU A 316 -17.18 8.42 -11.23
N ILE A 317 -15.88 8.74 -11.28
CA ILE A 317 -15.16 9.24 -10.10
C ILE A 317 -15.80 10.55 -9.60
N SER A 318 -16.19 11.46 -10.50
CA SER A 318 -16.88 12.70 -10.16
C SER A 318 -18.20 12.43 -9.44
N ALA A 319 -19.00 11.50 -9.95
CA ALA A 319 -20.27 11.11 -9.33
C ALA A 319 -20.07 10.53 -7.92
N ARG A 320 -19.01 9.71 -7.71
CA ARG A 320 -18.67 9.15 -6.39
C ARG A 320 -18.15 10.21 -5.42
N ILE A 321 -17.43 11.24 -5.90
CA ILE A 321 -17.03 12.40 -5.10
C ILE A 321 -18.28 13.15 -4.62
N LEU A 322 -19.24 13.43 -5.50
CA LEU A 322 -20.49 14.13 -5.14
C LEU A 322 -21.32 13.29 -4.15
N GLU A 323 -21.37 11.98 -4.32
CA GLU A 323 -22.00 11.06 -3.38
C GLU A 323 -21.35 11.16 -1.99
N ALA A 324 -20.01 11.13 -1.90
CA ALA A 324 -19.29 11.23 -0.64
C ALA A 324 -19.52 12.57 0.08
N ILE A 325 -19.62 13.68 -0.65
CA ILE A 325 -19.90 14.98 -0.08
C ILE A 325 -21.33 15.01 0.52
N LYS A 326 -22.31 14.41 -0.13
CA LYS A 326 -23.69 14.30 0.40
C LYS A 326 -23.76 13.43 1.63
N GLU A 327 -23.01 12.33 1.66
CA GLU A 327 -22.91 11.44 2.81
C GLU A 327 -22.26 12.15 4.00
N ASP A 328 -21.25 13.00 3.81
CA ASP A 328 -20.61 13.77 4.88
C ASP A 328 -21.56 14.79 5.54
N GLU A 329 -22.55 15.26 4.83
CA GLU A 329 -23.57 16.20 5.32
C GLU A 329 -24.71 15.53 6.12
N SER A 330 -24.76 14.21 6.16
CA SER A 330 -25.81 13.40 6.81
C SER A 330 -25.29 12.69 8.07
N PRO A 331 -26.18 12.27 9.00
CA PRO A 331 -25.78 11.41 10.13
C PRO A 331 -25.19 10.09 9.61
N ASN A 332 -23.93 9.86 9.85
CA ASN A 332 -23.09 9.09 8.95
C ASN A 332 -22.94 7.63 9.37
N ASP A 333 -23.81 6.75 8.88
CA ASP A 333 -23.66 5.30 9.03
C ASP A 333 -22.38 4.79 8.32
N LEU A 334 -22.00 5.41 7.23
CA LEU A 334 -20.80 5.01 6.45
C LEU A 334 -19.51 5.25 7.26
N VAL A 335 -19.39 6.41 7.93
CA VAL A 335 -18.25 6.72 8.82
C VAL A 335 -18.20 5.73 9.98
N ARG A 336 -19.34 5.48 10.66
CA ARG A 336 -19.40 4.52 11.76
C ARG A 336 -18.98 3.12 11.31
N ARG A 337 -19.48 2.63 10.19
CA ARG A 337 -19.09 1.33 9.61
C ARG A 337 -17.61 1.29 9.23
N GLY A 338 -17.06 2.39 8.67
CA GLY A 338 -15.64 2.52 8.36
C GLY A 338 -14.74 2.40 9.59
N LEU A 339 -15.11 3.08 10.68
CA LEU A 339 -14.40 3.00 11.96
C LEU A 339 -14.42 1.57 12.54
N GLU A 340 -15.56 0.88 12.52
CA GLU A 340 -15.66 -0.51 12.99
C GLU A 340 -14.84 -1.44 12.06
N ARG A 341 -14.91 -1.23 10.76
CA ARG A 341 -14.12 -2.00 9.79
C ARG A 341 -12.63 -1.86 10.03
N ALA A 342 -12.13 -0.65 10.31
CA ALA A 342 -10.72 -0.41 10.58
C ALA A 342 -10.21 -1.19 11.80
N LYS A 343 -11.05 -1.39 12.84
CA LYS A 343 -10.70 -2.18 14.03
C LYS A 343 -10.52 -3.68 13.75
N GLU A 344 -11.05 -4.19 12.64
CA GLU A 344 -10.85 -5.57 12.24
C GLU A 344 -9.41 -5.85 11.78
N PHE A 345 -8.70 -4.82 11.30
CA PHE A 345 -7.33 -4.88 10.76
C PHE A 345 -6.32 -4.32 11.76
N THR A 346 -5.75 -5.18 12.58
CA THR A 346 -4.75 -4.77 13.58
C THR A 346 -3.39 -5.40 13.31
N TRP A 347 -2.32 -4.69 13.64
CA TRP A 347 -0.97 -5.24 13.55
C TRP A 347 -0.78 -6.47 14.44
N GLU A 348 -1.51 -6.54 15.54
CA GLU A 348 -1.48 -7.72 16.40
C GLU A 348 -1.98 -8.97 15.67
N LYS A 349 -3.11 -8.88 14.95
CA LYS A 349 -3.63 -9.99 14.13
C LYS A 349 -2.65 -10.37 13.02
N THR A 350 -2.02 -9.37 12.36
CA THR A 350 -0.97 -9.62 11.36
C THR A 350 0.19 -10.42 11.95
N VAL A 351 0.68 -10.02 13.14
CA VAL A 351 1.77 -10.70 13.84
C VAL A 351 1.37 -12.11 14.25
N GLN A 352 0.19 -12.30 14.85
CA GLN A 352 -0.32 -13.61 15.26
C GLN A 352 -0.45 -14.56 14.08
N ALA A 353 -1.02 -14.11 12.96
CA ALA A 353 -1.15 -14.90 11.74
C ALA A 353 0.24 -15.26 11.16
N THR A 354 1.21 -14.34 11.24
CA THR A 354 2.58 -14.59 10.78
C THR A 354 3.29 -15.61 11.68
N ILE A 355 3.11 -15.54 13.00
CA ILE A 355 3.63 -16.53 13.95
C ILE A 355 3.05 -17.92 13.66
N ALA A 356 1.74 -18.01 13.47
CA ALA A 356 1.08 -19.27 13.11
C ALA A 356 1.64 -19.85 11.80
N ALA A 357 1.91 -18.98 10.81
CA ALA A 357 2.54 -19.38 9.55
C ALA A 357 3.97 -19.93 9.76
N TYR A 358 4.76 -19.34 10.68
CA TYR A 358 6.09 -19.85 10.99
C TYR A 358 6.05 -21.23 11.67
N TYR A 359 5.17 -21.44 12.63
CA TYR A 359 5.02 -22.76 13.27
C TYR A 359 4.58 -23.81 12.24
N ARG A 360 3.58 -23.48 11.43
CA ARG A 360 3.11 -24.37 10.36
C ARG A 360 4.24 -24.82 9.43
N VAL A 361 5.14 -23.94 9.03
CA VAL A 361 6.23 -24.29 8.11
C VAL A 361 7.38 -24.99 8.82
N ALA A 362 7.59 -24.73 10.11
CA ALA A 362 8.66 -25.35 10.89
C ALA A 362 8.36 -26.81 11.25
N GLU A 363 7.09 -27.22 11.31
CA GLU A 363 6.63 -28.58 11.62
C GLU A 363 6.63 -29.51 10.40
N THR A 364 6.75 -28.98 9.18
CA THR A 364 6.85 -29.73 7.91
C THR A 364 8.30 -29.97 7.50
#